data_361a9b824056d01a6ba966f6eabc1ab6
#
_entry.id   361a9b824056d01a6ba966f6eabc1ab6
#
_cell.length_a   1.000
_cell.length_b   1.000
_cell.length_c   1.000
_cell.angle_alpha   90.00
_cell.angle_beta   90.00
_cell.angle_gamma   90.00
#
_symmetry.space_group_name_H-M   'P 1'
#
loop_
_entity.id
_entity.type
_entity.pdbx_description
1 polymer ?
#
loop_
_entity_poly.entity_id
_entity_poly.type
_entity_poly.pdbx_seq_one_letter_code
_entity_poly.pdbx_strand_id
1 'polypeptide(L)'
;MQLFKSNILPQGEYLYFDLDVVIVDNIDCFFEFEGFGITRDFINPDDGLLGGKEFNSSIMRFTQDDALWNFFVTNQSRWRDAQQKTPFFGDQNVISNHLNNIGFDQPFPDDWIWSFKVGSIRGRRPVDHTKYFGSIIPEGGKVCVFHGTPNPDEVDVPWVNHHWKYDVIKGENVIEDAEHTNFNISVKTQNGKTELQLKDSYFTVINHWFWEQFADGWEPQTIKFFERNLERGKDYLDIGAWVGPTAFIATALGARTVKIVEPNPMNFFHLLAAQFNNNLFSSWFLINACVSDKIGSATIGPIEGIKNSSSNTNIRDESQTGASVISLRLKDIVLGKEDLSLVKIDIEGAEAWIIEDLGIFSNSKAAIWLSLHPPLIDDCQKFLDSLLAHRDSFHFVDEENKIIPDSVLSARILTTEKRPPWGTKWGNLFEIGLLPKSAFDNNGNRKT
;
A
#
# COMPACT_ATOMS: atom_id res chain seq x y z
N MET A 1 12.85 12.02 -3.70
CA MET A 1 14.25 11.67 -3.29
C MET A 1 14.34 10.44 -2.39
N GLN A 2 13.43 10.18 -1.45
CA GLN A 2 13.48 8.99 -0.57
C GLN A 2 13.39 7.65 -1.32
N LEU A 3 12.77 7.61 -2.48
CA LEU A 3 12.67 6.40 -3.32
C LEU A 3 14.03 5.79 -3.67
N PHE A 4 15.08 6.62 -3.75
CA PHE A 4 16.43 6.19 -4.10
C PHE A 4 17.25 5.69 -2.90
N LYS A 5 16.72 5.79 -1.69
CA LYS A 5 17.39 5.31 -0.48
C LYS A 5 17.26 3.80 -0.40
N SER A 6 18.38 3.08 -0.23
CA SER A 6 18.38 1.65 0.03
C SER A 6 17.49 1.33 1.25
N ASN A 7 16.77 0.23 1.20
CA ASN A 7 15.84 -0.25 2.23
C ASN A 7 14.52 0.54 2.37
N ILE A 8 14.15 1.40 1.43
CA ILE A 8 12.80 1.98 1.38
C ILE A 8 11.86 1.09 0.56
N LEU A 9 12.36 0.60 -0.58
CA LEU A 9 11.66 -0.38 -1.42
C LEU A 9 12.43 -1.71 -1.37
N PRO A 10 11.84 -2.88 -1.65
CA PRO A 10 12.57 -4.13 -1.86
C PRO A 10 13.65 -3.99 -2.93
N GLN A 11 14.63 -4.88 -2.97
CA GLN A 11 15.59 -4.88 -4.08
C GLN A 11 14.88 -5.28 -5.37
N GLY A 12 15.06 -4.47 -6.44
CA GLY A 12 14.42 -4.70 -7.73
C GLY A 12 14.62 -3.55 -8.70
N GLU A 13 13.99 -3.70 -9.85
CA GLU A 13 13.87 -2.65 -10.87
C GLU A 13 12.52 -1.98 -10.72
N TYR A 14 12.51 -0.66 -10.82
CA TYR A 14 11.33 0.15 -10.59
C TYR A 14 11.08 1.07 -11.77
N LEU A 15 9.83 1.17 -12.18
CA LEU A 15 9.35 2.19 -13.09
C LEU A 15 8.40 3.10 -12.31
N TYR A 16 8.80 4.37 -12.18
CA TYR A 16 8.06 5.41 -11.47
C TYR A 16 7.30 6.27 -12.46
N PHE A 17 6.07 6.62 -12.12
CA PHE A 17 5.24 7.58 -12.83
C PHE A 17 4.69 8.61 -11.87
N ASP A 18 4.66 9.87 -12.28
CA ASP A 18 3.85 10.90 -11.62
C ASP A 18 2.35 10.63 -11.85
N LEU A 19 1.50 11.22 -11.03
CA LEU A 19 0.05 11.01 -11.11
C LEU A 19 -0.61 11.65 -12.32
N ASP A 20 0.05 12.61 -12.96
CA ASP A 20 -0.45 13.37 -14.09
C ASP A 20 0.14 12.88 -15.43
N VAL A 21 0.30 11.57 -15.58
CA VAL A 21 0.73 10.93 -16.82
C VAL A 21 -0.37 10.03 -17.39
N VAL A 22 -0.43 9.89 -18.71
CA VAL A 22 -1.37 9.01 -19.42
C VAL A 22 -0.59 8.00 -20.23
N ILE A 23 -0.74 6.72 -19.92
CA ILE A 23 -0.14 5.60 -20.65
C ILE A 23 -1.06 5.29 -21.85
N VAL A 24 -0.52 5.26 -23.06
CA VAL A 24 -1.29 5.07 -24.30
C VAL A 24 -0.92 3.83 -25.08
N ASP A 25 0.18 3.19 -24.74
CA ASP A 25 0.67 1.97 -25.42
C ASP A 25 1.45 1.09 -24.43
N ASN A 26 1.90 -0.10 -24.88
CA ASN A 26 2.72 -1.02 -24.09
C ASN A 26 3.98 -0.33 -23.57
N ILE A 27 4.28 -0.53 -22.30
CA ILE A 27 5.41 0.09 -21.56
C ILE A 27 6.54 -0.90 -21.22
N ASP A 28 6.52 -2.13 -21.75
CA ASP A 28 7.54 -3.15 -21.45
C ASP A 28 8.94 -2.68 -21.87
N CYS A 29 9.02 -1.88 -22.95
CA CYS A 29 10.28 -1.30 -23.42
C CYS A 29 11.02 -0.46 -22.36
N PHE A 30 10.32 0.09 -21.38
CA PHE A 30 10.99 0.82 -20.28
C PHE A 30 11.74 -0.12 -19.34
N PHE A 31 11.31 -1.37 -19.19
CA PHE A 31 12.01 -2.38 -18.39
C PHE A 31 13.16 -3.03 -19.17
N GLU A 32 13.07 -3.05 -20.50
CA GLU A 32 14.17 -3.51 -21.37
C GLU A 32 15.30 -2.46 -21.49
N PHE A 33 15.04 -1.23 -21.03
CA PHE A 33 16.04 -0.15 -21.06
C PHE A 33 17.11 -0.40 -20.00
N GLU A 34 18.38 -0.41 -20.42
CA GLU A 34 19.50 -0.67 -19.50
C GLU A 34 19.85 0.56 -18.63
N GLY A 35 20.07 0.34 -17.33
CA GLY A 35 20.54 1.36 -16.40
C GLY A 35 19.44 2.29 -15.91
N PHE A 36 19.81 3.50 -15.51
CA PHE A 36 18.90 4.54 -15.05
C PHE A 36 18.17 5.15 -16.26
N GLY A 37 16.85 5.12 -16.26
CA GLY A 37 16.02 5.67 -17.31
C GLY A 37 15.31 6.94 -16.85
N ILE A 38 15.37 8.00 -17.66
CA ILE A 38 14.69 9.27 -17.43
C ILE A 38 14.51 9.99 -18.76
N THR A 39 13.51 10.85 -18.91
CA THR A 39 13.38 11.68 -20.12
C THR A 39 14.06 13.03 -19.97
N ARG A 40 14.46 13.63 -21.09
CA ARG A 40 14.93 15.04 -21.09
C ARG A 40 13.77 15.97 -20.78
N ASP A 41 14.06 17.12 -20.20
CA ASP A 41 13.02 18.12 -19.94
C ASP A 41 12.36 18.60 -21.24
N PHE A 42 11.06 18.81 -21.20
CA PHE A 42 10.28 19.21 -22.36
C PHE A 42 10.45 20.69 -22.72
N ILE A 43 10.83 21.52 -21.74
CA ILE A 43 10.90 22.98 -21.88
C ILE A 43 12.35 23.43 -22.10
N ASN A 44 13.25 23.04 -21.20
CA ASN A 44 14.65 23.49 -21.19
C ASN A 44 15.64 22.31 -21.11
N PRO A 45 15.67 21.40 -22.08
CA PRO A 45 16.49 20.18 -21.99
C PRO A 45 17.99 20.42 -21.90
N ASP A 46 18.49 21.55 -22.42
CA ASP A 46 19.92 21.86 -22.55
C ASP A 46 20.38 23.00 -21.61
N ASP A 47 19.46 23.66 -20.94
CA ASP A 47 19.74 24.81 -20.07
C ASP A 47 18.99 24.68 -18.75
N GLY A 48 19.44 23.72 -17.94
CA GLY A 48 18.83 23.43 -16.64
C GLY A 48 19.04 24.54 -15.62
N LEU A 49 18.16 24.60 -14.65
CA LEU A 49 18.13 25.65 -13.60
C LEU A 49 19.45 25.78 -12.82
N LEU A 50 20.20 24.70 -12.69
CA LEU A 50 21.52 24.66 -12.04
C LEU A 50 22.68 24.59 -13.05
N GLY A 51 22.40 24.82 -14.34
CA GLY A 51 23.29 24.63 -15.46
C GLY A 51 23.38 23.18 -15.94
N GLY A 52 23.75 22.98 -17.21
CA GLY A 52 23.79 21.67 -17.85
C GLY A 52 22.44 21.21 -18.38
N LYS A 53 22.33 19.90 -18.64
CA LYS A 53 21.07 19.28 -19.13
C LYS A 53 20.03 19.24 -18.02
N GLU A 54 18.78 19.44 -18.37
CA GLU A 54 17.64 19.23 -17.49
C GLU A 54 16.87 17.98 -17.91
N PHE A 55 16.45 17.19 -16.92
CA PHE A 55 15.67 15.96 -17.09
C PHE A 55 14.35 16.10 -16.39
N ASN A 56 13.30 15.50 -16.95
CA ASN A 56 11.97 15.51 -16.35
C ASN A 56 11.77 14.24 -15.52
N SER A 57 11.44 14.39 -14.23
CA SER A 57 11.33 13.31 -13.26
C SER A 57 9.97 12.61 -13.23
N SER A 58 9.04 12.98 -14.13
CA SER A 58 7.69 12.39 -14.14
C SER A 58 7.66 10.92 -14.51
N ILE A 59 8.70 10.42 -15.20
CA ILE A 59 8.87 9.00 -15.51
C ILE A 59 10.33 8.63 -15.32
N MET A 60 10.58 7.65 -14.45
CA MET A 60 11.93 7.17 -14.16
C MET A 60 11.96 5.65 -14.03
N ARG A 61 12.96 5.03 -14.66
CA ARG A 61 13.33 3.64 -14.40
C ARG A 61 14.61 3.63 -13.58
N PHE A 62 14.62 2.90 -12.49
CA PHE A 62 15.81 2.83 -11.62
C PHE A 62 15.87 1.51 -10.85
N THR A 63 17.06 1.17 -10.43
CA THR A 63 17.30 0.21 -9.36
C THR A 63 17.65 0.98 -8.11
N GLN A 64 17.40 0.41 -6.95
CA GLN A 64 17.80 1.05 -5.71
C GLN A 64 19.33 1.08 -5.59
N ASP A 65 19.86 2.29 -5.57
CA ASP A 65 21.20 2.55 -5.08
C ASP A 65 21.18 3.82 -4.22
N ASP A 66 22.13 3.93 -3.29
CA ASP A 66 22.20 5.09 -2.41
C ASP A 66 22.90 6.30 -3.06
N ALA A 67 23.36 6.22 -4.30
CA ALA A 67 24.19 7.29 -4.89
C ALA A 67 23.45 8.61 -4.97
N LEU A 68 22.23 8.60 -5.55
CA LEU A 68 21.39 9.79 -5.66
C LEU A 68 20.89 10.27 -4.30
N TRP A 69 20.53 9.35 -3.40
CA TRP A 69 20.16 9.68 -2.04
C TRP A 69 21.30 10.35 -1.27
N ASN A 70 22.50 9.78 -1.32
CA ASN A 70 23.68 10.34 -0.66
C ASN A 70 24.07 11.70 -1.25
N PHE A 71 23.96 11.86 -2.57
CA PHE A 71 24.15 13.14 -3.23
C PHE A 71 23.16 14.20 -2.71
N PHE A 72 21.88 13.85 -2.59
CA PHE A 72 20.87 14.73 -2.02
C PHE A 72 21.20 15.13 -0.58
N VAL A 73 21.48 14.16 0.29
CA VAL A 73 21.75 14.39 1.72
C VAL A 73 23.02 15.22 1.94
N THR A 74 24.08 14.95 1.19
CA THR A 74 25.36 15.65 1.33
C THR A 74 25.25 17.13 0.92
N ASN A 75 24.34 17.47 0.02
CA ASN A 75 24.18 18.82 -0.52
C ASN A 75 22.93 19.56 0.01
N GLN A 76 22.35 19.15 1.14
CA GLN A 76 21.08 19.72 1.64
C GLN A 76 21.09 21.24 1.85
N SER A 77 22.19 21.84 2.27
CA SER A 77 22.30 23.28 2.43
C SER A 77 22.18 24.00 1.07
N ARG A 78 22.85 23.48 0.04
CA ARG A 78 22.78 23.99 -1.33
C ARG A 78 21.35 23.92 -1.88
N TRP A 79 20.63 22.85 -1.60
CA TRP A 79 19.25 22.68 -2.05
C TRP A 79 18.29 23.67 -1.39
N ARG A 80 18.43 23.89 -0.08
CA ARG A 80 17.65 24.92 0.63
C ARG A 80 17.91 26.32 0.10
N ASP A 81 19.16 26.66 -0.14
CA ASP A 81 19.53 27.96 -0.71
C ASP A 81 18.97 28.16 -2.14
N ALA A 82 18.98 27.09 -2.95
CA ALA A 82 18.41 27.10 -4.29
C ALA A 82 16.88 27.28 -4.25
N GLN A 83 16.20 26.56 -3.37
CA GLN A 83 14.73 26.63 -3.20
C GLN A 83 14.28 28.01 -2.71
N GLN A 84 15.06 28.68 -1.85
CA GLN A 84 14.77 30.06 -1.43
C GLN A 84 14.90 31.09 -2.56
N LYS A 85 15.80 30.82 -3.51
CA LYS A 85 16.06 31.74 -4.65
C LYS A 85 15.13 31.46 -5.84
N THR A 86 14.61 30.24 -5.95
CA THR A 86 13.85 29.80 -7.11
C THR A 86 12.64 29.01 -6.65
N PRO A 87 11.43 29.59 -6.72
CA PRO A 87 10.20 28.96 -6.22
C PRO A 87 9.87 27.59 -6.85
N PHE A 88 10.37 27.33 -8.06
CA PHE A 88 10.12 26.10 -8.81
C PHE A 88 11.22 25.03 -8.62
N PHE A 89 12.14 25.23 -7.67
CA PHE A 89 13.20 24.27 -7.40
C PHE A 89 12.62 23.03 -6.71
N GLY A 90 12.81 21.86 -7.32
CA GLY A 90 12.28 20.58 -6.85
C GLY A 90 13.28 19.43 -7.00
N ASP A 91 12.76 18.23 -6.86
CA ASP A 91 13.50 16.97 -7.00
C ASP A 91 14.08 16.79 -8.40
N GLN A 92 13.36 17.19 -9.45
CA GLN A 92 13.83 17.18 -10.84
C GLN A 92 15.20 17.89 -10.97
N ASN A 93 15.35 19.06 -10.36
CA ASN A 93 16.60 19.84 -10.44
C ASN A 93 17.75 19.16 -9.68
N VAL A 94 17.46 18.50 -8.55
CA VAL A 94 18.46 17.71 -7.80
C VAL A 94 18.91 16.50 -8.62
N ILE A 95 17.96 15.77 -9.21
CA ILE A 95 18.23 14.62 -10.07
C ILE A 95 19.06 15.05 -11.28
N SER A 96 18.63 16.10 -11.99
CA SER A 96 19.34 16.64 -13.15
C SER A 96 20.77 17.03 -12.81
N ASN A 97 20.98 17.69 -11.66
CA ASN A 97 22.32 18.08 -11.21
C ASN A 97 23.19 16.87 -10.89
N HIS A 98 22.64 15.83 -10.26
CA HIS A 98 23.36 14.56 -10.04
C HIS A 98 23.76 13.91 -11.35
N LEU A 99 22.83 13.75 -12.28
CA LEU A 99 23.06 13.14 -13.59
C LEU A 99 24.11 13.88 -14.41
N ASN A 100 24.08 15.21 -14.41
CA ASN A 100 25.13 16.01 -15.03
C ASN A 100 26.51 15.76 -14.40
N ASN A 101 26.58 15.67 -13.06
CA ASN A 101 27.84 15.44 -12.36
C ASN A 101 28.49 14.09 -12.67
N ILE A 102 27.68 13.05 -12.94
CA ILE A 102 28.19 11.74 -13.35
C ILE A 102 28.33 11.56 -14.84
N GLY A 103 28.04 12.61 -15.65
CA GLY A 103 28.16 12.58 -17.11
C GLY A 103 27.10 11.70 -17.78
N PHE A 104 25.90 11.63 -17.23
CA PHE A 104 24.81 10.85 -17.79
C PHE A 104 24.38 11.40 -19.17
N ASP A 105 24.30 10.51 -20.17
CA ASP A 105 24.02 10.88 -21.56
C ASP A 105 23.03 9.96 -22.30
N GLN A 106 22.45 8.99 -21.58
CA GLN A 106 21.52 7.99 -22.14
C GLN A 106 20.10 8.14 -21.56
N PRO A 107 19.36 9.22 -21.90
CA PRO A 107 17.96 9.34 -21.55
C PRO A 107 17.10 8.35 -22.34
N PHE A 108 15.83 8.17 -21.90
CA PHE A 108 14.85 7.46 -22.73
C PHE A 108 14.76 8.04 -24.14
N PRO A 109 14.43 7.23 -25.16
CA PRO A 109 14.17 7.72 -26.50
C PRO A 109 13.13 8.84 -26.52
N ASP A 110 13.44 9.91 -27.27
CA ASP A 110 12.64 11.16 -27.28
C ASP A 110 11.21 10.98 -27.81
N ASP A 111 10.93 9.88 -28.50
CA ASP A 111 9.63 9.53 -29.07
C ASP A 111 8.75 8.71 -28.13
N TRP A 112 9.29 8.12 -27.06
CA TRP A 112 8.48 7.34 -26.11
C TRP A 112 7.62 8.21 -25.21
N ILE A 113 8.09 9.39 -24.86
CA ILE A 113 7.47 10.27 -23.88
C ILE A 113 7.29 11.66 -24.48
N TRP A 114 6.11 12.23 -24.33
CA TRP A 114 5.84 13.59 -24.78
C TRP A 114 5.03 14.37 -23.78
N SER A 115 5.12 15.70 -23.89
CA SER A 115 4.31 16.60 -23.07
C SER A 115 2.98 16.90 -23.76
N PHE A 116 1.89 16.84 -23.01
CA PHE A 116 0.58 17.29 -23.48
C PHE A 116 0.60 18.76 -23.95
N LYS A 117 1.43 19.59 -23.32
CA LYS A 117 1.51 21.03 -23.58
C LYS A 117 2.40 21.38 -24.76
N VAL A 118 3.59 20.76 -24.85
CA VAL A 118 4.62 21.19 -25.80
C VAL A 118 5.01 20.14 -26.82
N GLY A 119 4.53 18.91 -26.68
CA GLY A 119 4.83 17.81 -27.58
C GLY A 119 6.10 17.04 -27.23
N SER A 120 6.62 16.23 -28.17
CA SER A 120 7.86 15.48 -28.01
C SER A 120 9.08 16.43 -28.06
N ILE A 121 10.21 15.98 -27.49
CA ILE A 121 11.46 16.77 -27.50
C ILE A 121 11.92 17.08 -28.92
N ARG A 122 11.77 16.13 -29.85
CA ARG A 122 12.13 16.35 -31.28
C ARG A 122 11.18 17.30 -32.01
N GLY A 123 9.91 17.30 -31.65
CA GLY A 123 8.86 18.06 -32.32
C GLY A 123 8.26 19.19 -31.49
N ARG A 124 8.98 19.61 -30.43
CA ARG A 124 8.44 20.60 -29.50
C ARG A 124 8.11 21.92 -30.19
N ARG A 125 7.00 22.49 -29.79
CA ARG A 125 6.57 23.83 -30.19
C ARG A 125 6.90 24.83 -29.07
N PRO A 126 7.05 26.13 -29.39
CA PRO A 126 7.08 27.14 -28.36
C PRO A 126 5.88 27.01 -27.43
N VAL A 127 6.10 27.20 -26.13
CA VAL A 127 5.03 27.10 -25.14
C VAL A 127 4.00 28.19 -25.42
N ASP A 128 2.88 27.79 -25.99
CA ASP A 128 1.69 28.65 -26.10
C ASP A 128 0.68 28.14 -25.07
N HIS A 129 0.58 28.83 -23.96
CA HIS A 129 -0.34 28.48 -22.87
C HIS A 129 -1.83 28.49 -23.28
N THR A 130 -2.16 28.94 -24.49
CA THR A 130 -3.52 28.94 -25.05
C THR A 130 -3.78 27.77 -25.98
N LYS A 131 -2.75 27.02 -26.38
CA LYS A 131 -2.87 25.90 -27.33
C LYS A 131 -2.00 24.72 -26.85
N TYR A 132 -2.65 23.66 -26.46
CA TYR A 132 -1.97 22.42 -26.12
C TYR A 132 -1.63 21.60 -27.36
N PHE A 133 -0.50 20.89 -27.33
CA PHE A 133 -0.11 19.96 -28.38
C PHE A 133 -1.05 18.74 -28.44
N GLY A 134 -1.79 18.47 -27.38
CA GLY A 134 -2.49 17.26 -26.98
C GLY A 134 -3.59 16.70 -27.89
N SER A 135 -3.78 17.18 -29.14
CA SER A 135 -4.85 16.64 -30.00
C SER A 135 -4.58 15.28 -30.62
N ILE A 136 -3.33 14.84 -30.68
CA ILE A 136 -2.88 13.55 -31.28
C ILE A 136 -1.77 12.89 -30.46
N ILE A 137 -1.79 11.55 -30.45
CA ILE A 137 -0.69 10.74 -29.94
C ILE A 137 0.43 10.75 -31.00
N PRO A 138 1.67 11.14 -30.66
CA PRO A 138 2.79 11.06 -31.59
C PRO A 138 3.09 9.61 -31.98
N GLU A 139 3.62 9.40 -33.18
CA GLU A 139 4.10 8.09 -33.59
C GLU A 139 5.21 7.58 -32.66
N GLY A 140 5.09 6.36 -32.16
CA GLY A 140 6.01 5.78 -31.17
C GLY A 140 5.75 6.19 -29.73
N GLY A 141 4.84 7.13 -29.48
CA GLY A 141 4.53 7.63 -28.13
C GLY A 141 3.91 6.55 -27.24
N LYS A 142 4.46 6.41 -26.04
CA LYS A 142 4.03 5.45 -25.02
C LYS A 142 3.33 6.13 -23.85
N VAL A 143 3.86 7.28 -23.42
CA VAL A 143 3.38 7.98 -22.24
C VAL A 143 3.34 9.48 -22.47
N CYS A 144 2.19 10.08 -22.16
CA CYS A 144 2.00 11.53 -22.15
C CYS A 144 2.14 12.11 -20.75
N VAL A 145 2.91 13.17 -20.59
CA VAL A 145 3.08 13.90 -19.32
C VAL A 145 2.32 15.22 -19.38
N PHE A 146 1.50 15.49 -18.38
CA PHE A 146 0.70 16.71 -18.30
C PHE A 146 1.42 17.86 -17.58
N HIS A 147 2.30 17.56 -16.66
CA HIS A 147 3.15 18.48 -15.84
C HIS A 147 2.43 19.80 -15.44
N GLY A 148 1.54 19.70 -14.47
CA GLY A 148 0.70 20.80 -13.97
C GLY A 148 -0.58 20.99 -14.81
N THR A 149 -1.31 22.07 -14.59
CA THR A 149 -2.59 22.33 -15.26
C THR A 149 -2.47 22.56 -16.76
N PRO A 150 -3.40 21.98 -17.58
CA PRO A 150 -4.50 21.11 -17.15
C PRO A 150 -4.00 19.72 -16.75
N ASN A 151 -4.75 19.05 -15.87
CA ASN A 151 -4.60 17.64 -15.57
C ASN A 151 -5.35 16.79 -16.63
N PRO A 152 -5.12 15.47 -16.69
CA PRO A 152 -5.81 14.60 -17.65
C PRO A 152 -7.34 14.64 -17.57
N ASP A 153 -7.90 14.82 -16.37
CA ASP A 153 -9.35 14.92 -16.10
C ASP A 153 -9.94 16.30 -16.44
N GLU A 154 -9.10 17.30 -16.68
CA GLU A 154 -9.53 18.66 -17.01
C GLU A 154 -9.64 18.92 -18.53
N VAL A 155 -9.36 17.89 -19.36
CA VAL A 155 -9.33 18.04 -20.82
C VAL A 155 -10.33 17.11 -21.51
N ASP A 156 -11.08 17.64 -22.47
CA ASP A 156 -11.96 16.86 -23.33
C ASP A 156 -11.26 16.49 -24.65
N VAL A 157 -10.36 15.53 -24.57
CA VAL A 157 -9.60 15.01 -25.72
C VAL A 157 -9.89 13.53 -25.88
N PRO A 158 -10.38 13.06 -27.06
CA PRO A 158 -10.86 11.68 -27.24
C PRO A 158 -9.87 10.60 -26.83
N TRP A 159 -8.57 10.73 -27.13
CA TRP A 159 -7.58 9.74 -26.75
C TRP A 159 -7.27 9.80 -25.24
N VAL A 160 -7.29 11.00 -24.62
CA VAL A 160 -7.15 11.12 -23.16
C VAL A 160 -8.31 10.43 -22.49
N ASN A 161 -9.54 10.72 -22.90
CA ASN A 161 -10.74 10.07 -22.37
C ASN A 161 -10.73 8.53 -22.60
N HIS A 162 -10.05 8.05 -23.64
CA HIS A 162 -9.91 6.62 -23.91
C HIS A 162 -8.87 5.94 -23.03
N HIS A 163 -7.71 6.55 -22.80
CA HIS A 163 -6.57 5.96 -22.09
C HIS A 163 -6.50 6.37 -20.61
N TRP A 164 -6.87 7.60 -20.30
CA TRP A 164 -7.13 8.03 -18.94
C TRP A 164 -8.54 7.58 -18.56
N LYS A 165 -8.67 6.27 -18.45
CA LYS A 165 -9.87 5.73 -17.88
C LYS A 165 -9.79 5.90 -16.37
N TYR A 166 -10.46 6.93 -15.88
CA TYR A 166 -11.32 6.73 -14.76
C TYR A 166 -12.40 5.74 -15.24
N ASP A 167 -12.07 4.50 -15.46
CA ASP A 167 -13.02 3.45 -15.22
C ASP A 167 -13.21 3.44 -13.70
N VAL A 168 -13.87 4.45 -13.20
CA VAL A 168 -14.88 4.25 -12.20
C VAL A 168 -15.63 3.06 -12.76
N ILE A 169 -15.33 1.87 -12.22
CA ILE A 169 -16.04 0.66 -12.57
C ILE A 169 -17.50 1.06 -12.53
N LYS A 170 -18.15 1.18 -13.67
CA LYS A 170 -19.60 1.37 -13.81
C LYS A 170 -20.26 0.03 -13.47
N GLY A 171 -20.07 -0.45 -12.27
CA GLY A 171 -21.08 -1.20 -11.57
C GLY A 171 -22.14 -0.16 -11.22
N GLU A 172 -23.39 -0.48 -11.48
CA GLU A 172 -24.58 0.34 -11.27
C GLU A 172 -24.77 0.88 -9.84
N ASN A 173 -23.81 1.57 -9.33
CA ASN A 173 -23.74 2.45 -8.16
C ASN A 173 -22.39 3.18 -8.23
N VAL A 174 -22.15 3.83 -9.37
CA VAL A 174 -21.18 4.89 -9.47
C VAL A 174 -21.55 5.91 -8.41
N ILE A 175 -20.58 6.34 -7.69
CA ILE A 175 -20.51 7.64 -7.00
C ILE A 175 -20.79 8.77 -8.01
N GLU A 176 -21.97 8.78 -8.64
CA GLU A 176 -22.54 9.91 -9.37
C GLU A 176 -23.02 10.92 -8.36
N ASP A 177 -22.64 11.36 -7.44
CA ASP A 177 -22.90 12.16 -6.26
C ASP A 177 -22.33 11.46 -5.01
N ALA A 178 -21.02 11.19 -4.98
CA ALA A 178 -20.36 11.26 -3.72
C ALA A 178 -20.42 12.74 -3.28
N GLU A 179 -21.58 13.17 -2.83
CA GLU A 179 -21.56 14.07 -1.72
C GLU A 179 -20.57 13.43 -0.75
N HIS A 180 -19.40 14.08 -0.57
CA HIS A 180 -18.44 13.67 0.44
C HIS A 180 -19.12 13.84 1.80
N THR A 181 -20.03 12.92 2.09
CA THR A 181 -20.56 12.77 3.43
C THR A 181 -19.43 12.18 4.23
N ASN A 182 -18.58 13.06 4.71
CA ASN A 182 -17.55 12.70 5.65
C ASN A 182 -18.23 12.16 6.90
N PHE A 183 -18.19 10.84 7.08
CA PHE A 183 -18.58 10.24 8.34
C PHE A 183 -17.49 10.50 9.36
N ASN A 184 -17.84 11.13 10.45
CA ASN A 184 -16.99 11.16 11.64
C ASN A 184 -17.24 9.87 12.42
N ILE A 185 -16.25 8.98 12.46
CA ILE A 185 -16.32 7.76 13.25
C ILE A 185 -15.64 7.95 14.59
N SER A 186 -16.27 7.43 15.64
CA SER A 186 -15.72 7.38 16.99
C SER A 186 -15.29 5.94 17.27
N VAL A 187 -14.04 5.73 17.64
CA VAL A 187 -13.56 4.42 18.07
C VAL A 187 -13.90 4.23 19.54
N LYS A 188 -14.73 3.20 19.83
CA LYS A 188 -15.03 2.76 21.19
C LYS A 188 -14.13 1.59 21.54
N THR A 189 -13.36 1.72 22.60
CA THR A 189 -12.53 0.66 23.13
C THR A 189 -13.00 0.26 24.53
N GLN A 190 -12.76 -1.00 24.92
CA GLN A 190 -13.02 -1.52 26.24
C GLN A 190 -11.69 -1.78 26.94
N ASN A 191 -11.42 -1.10 28.01
CA ASN A 191 -10.21 -1.30 28.80
C ASN A 191 -10.53 -2.18 30.01
N GLY A 192 -10.73 -3.49 29.81
CA GLY A 192 -10.84 -4.50 30.87
C GLY A 192 -11.91 -4.31 31.95
N LYS A 193 -12.32 -3.10 32.28
CA LYS A 193 -13.34 -2.75 33.28
C LYS A 193 -14.09 -1.44 32.99
N THR A 194 -13.69 -0.64 32.02
CA THR A 194 -14.30 0.65 31.69
C THR A 194 -14.41 0.78 30.20
N GLU A 195 -15.59 1.14 29.69
CA GLU A 195 -15.72 1.61 28.32
C GLU A 195 -14.94 2.93 28.19
N LEU A 196 -13.75 2.86 27.64
CA LEU A 196 -13.07 4.06 27.20
C LEU A 196 -13.68 4.47 25.86
N GLN A 197 -14.60 5.43 25.93
CA GLN A 197 -14.90 6.22 24.73
C GLN A 197 -13.69 7.11 24.49
N LEU A 198 -12.93 6.81 23.44
CA LEU A 198 -11.91 7.73 22.96
C LEU A 198 -12.63 8.90 22.27
N LYS A 199 -13.26 9.76 23.07
CA LYS A 199 -14.11 10.87 22.61
C LYS A 199 -13.37 11.85 21.69
N ASP A 200 -12.07 11.90 21.81
CA ASP A 200 -11.21 12.81 21.04
C ASP A 200 -10.64 12.16 19.77
N SER A 201 -10.97 10.90 19.51
CA SER A 201 -10.46 10.16 18.36
C SER A 201 -11.56 9.97 17.31
N TYR A 202 -11.91 11.05 16.65
CA TYR A 202 -12.80 11.03 15.50
C TYR A 202 -11.97 10.97 14.23
N PHE A 203 -12.36 10.08 13.31
CA PHE A 203 -11.74 9.94 12.01
C PHE A 203 -12.74 10.23 10.91
N THR A 204 -12.31 10.96 9.90
CA THR A 204 -13.13 11.28 8.73
C THR A 204 -12.88 10.23 7.64
N VAL A 205 -13.93 9.57 7.19
CA VAL A 205 -13.86 8.51 6.18
C VAL A 205 -14.78 8.83 5.01
N ILE A 206 -14.46 8.27 3.84
CA ILE A 206 -15.37 8.32 2.68
C ILE A 206 -16.57 7.42 3.00
N ASN A 207 -17.73 7.82 2.49
CA ASN A 207 -18.95 7.05 2.65
C ASN A 207 -18.75 5.60 2.19
N HIS A 208 -18.89 4.67 3.12
CA HIS A 208 -18.86 3.24 2.89
C HIS A 208 -19.83 2.60 3.87
N TRP A 209 -20.69 1.72 3.39
CA TRP A 209 -21.75 1.08 4.18
C TRP A 209 -21.26 0.47 5.51
N PHE A 210 -20.00 0.05 5.56
CA PHE A 210 -19.39 -0.60 6.72
C PHE A 210 -19.27 0.32 7.94
N TRP A 211 -19.03 1.63 7.75
CA TRP A 211 -18.76 2.54 8.86
C TRP A 211 -19.93 2.72 9.80
N GLU A 212 -21.15 2.54 9.32
CA GLU A 212 -22.35 2.51 10.18
C GLU A 212 -22.30 1.29 11.12
N GLN A 213 -21.94 0.11 10.59
CA GLN A 213 -21.79 -1.11 11.41
C GLN A 213 -20.61 -1.01 12.37
N PHE A 214 -19.51 -0.39 11.96
CA PHE A 214 -18.34 -0.15 12.80
C PHE A 214 -18.71 0.68 14.03
N ALA A 215 -19.54 1.72 13.88
CA ALA A 215 -20.00 2.56 14.97
C ALA A 215 -20.86 1.81 16.01
N ASP A 216 -21.56 0.76 15.57
CA ASP A 216 -22.41 -0.07 16.44
C ASP A 216 -21.65 -1.16 17.24
N GLY A 217 -20.32 -1.27 17.04
CA GLY A 217 -19.47 -2.20 17.79
C GLY A 217 -18.99 -3.40 17.01
N TRP A 218 -18.33 -3.15 15.90
CA TRP A 218 -17.69 -4.17 15.07
C TRP A 218 -16.55 -4.89 15.80
N GLU A 219 -16.49 -6.21 15.67
CA GLU A 219 -15.44 -7.11 16.17
C GLU A 219 -14.90 -6.77 17.59
N PRO A 220 -15.72 -6.86 18.62
CA PRO A 220 -15.30 -6.49 19.96
C PRO A 220 -14.12 -7.32 20.49
N GLN A 221 -13.94 -8.56 20.02
CA GLN A 221 -12.80 -9.44 20.34
C GLN A 221 -11.49 -8.86 19.77
N THR A 222 -11.49 -8.37 18.53
CA THR A 222 -10.33 -7.73 17.91
C THR A 222 -9.93 -6.48 18.66
N ILE A 223 -10.91 -5.62 18.98
CA ILE A 223 -10.67 -4.41 19.77
C ILE A 223 -10.06 -4.76 21.14
N LYS A 224 -10.60 -5.76 21.82
CA LYS A 224 -10.14 -6.21 23.13
C LYS A 224 -8.69 -6.74 23.09
N PHE A 225 -8.35 -7.51 22.06
CA PHE A 225 -6.98 -7.99 21.86
C PHE A 225 -6.01 -6.82 21.60
N PHE A 226 -6.43 -5.83 20.82
CA PHE A 226 -5.62 -4.65 20.51
C PHE A 226 -5.35 -3.82 21.78
N GLU A 227 -6.37 -3.55 22.60
CA GLU A 227 -6.20 -2.83 23.85
C GLU A 227 -5.20 -3.48 24.81
N ARG A 228 -5.13 -4.81 24.79
CA ARG A 228 -4.22 -5.56 25.66
C ARG A 228 -2.80 -5.59 25.15
N ASN A 229 -2.63 -5.61 23.84
CA ASN A 229 -1.36 -6.01 23.23
C ASN A 229 -0.67 -4.88 22.44
N LEU A 230 -1.40 -3.83 22.01
CA LEU A 230 -0.78 -2.67 21.38
C LEU A 230 -0.21 -1.74 22.46
N GLU A 231 1.09 -1.52 22.40
CA GLU A 231 1.76 -0.55 23.29
C GLU A 231 1.75 0.85 22.66
N ARG A 232 1.26 1.82 23.43
CA ARG A 232 1.27 3.23 23.01
C ARG A 232 2.69 3.68 22.63
N GLY A 233 2.83 4.36 21.50
CA GLY A 233 4.12 4.86 21.02
C GLY A 233 4.98 3.81 20.29
N LYS A 234 4.46 2.59 20.11
CA LYS A 234 5.08 1.54 19.30
C LYS A 234 4.45 1.45 17.92
N ASP A 235 5.04 0.63 17.05
CA ASP A 235 4.59 0.45 15.69
C ASP A 235 3.52 -0.65 15.60
N TYR A 236 2.65 -0.52 14.63
CA TYR A 236 1.63 -1.49 14.28
C TYR A 236 1.71 -1.84 12.78
N LEU A 237 1.51 -3.12 12.46
CA LEU A 237 1.46 -3.63 11.10
C LEU A 237 0.09 -4.27 10.82
N ASP A 238 -0.58 -3.82 9.78
CA ASP A 238 -1.89 -4.28 9.33
C ASP A 238 -1.76 -4.94 7.96
N ILE A 239 -1.96 -6.24 7.88
CA ILE A 239 -1.87 -7.02 6.64
C ILE A 239 -3.26 -7.51 6.26
N GLY A 240 -3.76 -7.06 5.11
CA GLY A 240 -5.14 -7.21 4.71
C GLY A 240 -6.05 -6.21 5.42
N ALA A 241 -5.71 -4.94 5.29
CA ALA A 241 -6.34 -3.88 6.09
C ALA A 241 -7.74 -3.48 5.62
N TRP A 242 -8.16 -3.95 4.45
CA TRP A 242 -9.44 -3.57 3.83
C TRP A 242 -9.60 -2.04 3.75
N VAL A 243 -10.69 -1.47 4.31
CA VAL A 243 -10.91 -0.01 4.37
C VAL A 243 -10.33 0.62 5.65
N GLY A 244 -9.57 -0.12 6.45
CA GLY A 244 -8.75 0.36 7.55
C GLY A 244 -9.35 0.38 8.94
N PRO A 245 -10.37 -0.42 9.32
CA PRO A 245 -10.94 -0.36 10.68
C PRO A 245 -9.90 -0.59 11.77
N THR A 246 -9.06 -1.59 11.62
CA THR A 246 -7.99 -1.93 12.55
C THR A 246 -6.86 -0.90 12.57
N ALA A 247 -6.57 -0.27 11.44
CA ALA A 247 -5.62 0.85 11.37
C ALA A 247 -6.11 2.07 12.17
N PHE A 248 -7.40 2.38 12.09
CA PHE A 248 -8.01 3.45 12.90
C PHE A 248 -8.01 3.12 14.40
N ILE A 249 -8.34 1.86 14.77
CA ILE A 249 -8.26 1.40 16.16
C ILE A 249 -6.82 1.56 16.69
N ALA A 250 -5.82 1.09 15.96
CA ALA A 250 -4.43 1.19 16.36
C ALA A 250 -3.98 2.67 16.50
N THR A 251 -4.41 3.54 15.59
CA THR A 251 -4.14 4.98 15.67
C THR A 251 -4.77 5.59 16.91
N ALA A 252 -6.03 5.28 17.20
CA ALA A 252 -6.74 5.75 18.37
C ALA A 252 -6.11 5.27 19.70
N LEU A 253 -5.60 4.04 19.72
CA LEU A 253 -4.85 3.48 20.84
C LEU A 253 -3.45 4.09 21.00
N GLY A 254 -3.01 4.88 20.03
CA GLY A 254 -1.75 5.64 20.09
C GLY A 254 -0.55 4.91 19.51
N ALA A 255 -0.73 4.09 18.50
CA ALA A 255 0.38 3.59 17.68
C ALA A 255 1.23 4.75 17.14
N ARG A 256 2.56 4.61 17.16
CA ARG A 256 3.48 5.61 16.62
C ARG A 256 3.42 5.63 15.10
N THR A 257 3.52 4.46 14.50
CA THR A 257 3.36 4.25 13.07
C THR A 257 2.43 3.09 12.79
N VAL A 258 1.68 3.20 11.72
CA VAL A 258 0.76 2.19 11.22
C VAL A 258 1.20 1.85 9.80
N LYS A 259 1.81 0.68 9.60
CA LYS A 259 2.13 0.16 8.28
C LYS A 259 0.96 -0.68 7.81
N ILE A 260 0.41 -0.35 6.65
CA ILE A 260 -0.86 -0.87 6.13
C ILE A 260 -0.60 -1.53 4.78
N VAL A 261 -0.96 -2.79 4.64
CA VAL A 261 -0.83 -3.57 3.42
C VAL A 261 -2.20 -4.00 2.95
N GLU A 262 -2.61 -3.55 1.78
CA GLU A 262 -3.91 -3.83 1.19
C GLU A 262 -3.78 -4.04 -0.32
N PRO A 263 -4.11 -5.22 -0.86
CA PRO A 263 -3.95 -5.51 -2.28
C PRO A 263 -5.04 -4.90 -3.16
N ASN A 264 -6.31 -4.81 -2.67
CA ASN A 264 -7.41 -4.35 -3.50
C ASN A 264 -7.29 -2.85 -3.78
N PRO A 265 -7.16 -2.41 -5.06
CA PRO A 265 -6.98 -0.99 -5.39
C PRO A 265 -8.11 -0.08 -4.89
N MET A 266 -9.35 -0.58 -4.85
CA MET A 266 -10.48 0.20 -4.35
C MET A 266 -10.42 0.40 -2.83
N ASN A 267 -10.07 -0.66 -2.09
CA ASN A 267 -9.85 -0.55 -0.65
C ASN A 267 -8.65 0.37 -0.36
N PHE A 268 -7.59 0.22 -1.14
CA PHE A 268 -6.41 1.07 -1.03
C PHE A 268 -6.73 2.55 -1.29
N PHE A 269 -7.63 2.85 -2.22
CA PHE A 269 -8.13 4.22 -2.44
C PHE A 269 -8.84 4.77 -1.19
N HIS A 270 -9.67 3.97 -0.51
CA HIS A 270 -10.29 4.38 0.77
C HIS A 270 -9.24 4.68 1.84
N LEU A 271 -8.17 3.89 1.91
CA LEU A 271 -7.07 4.11 2.86
C LEU A 271 -6.29 5.40 2.54
N LEU A 272 -6.02 5.68 1.26
CA LEU A 272 -5.40 6.94 0.85
C LEU A 272 -6.26 8.15 1.22
N ALA A 273 -7.55 8.07 0.96
CA ALA A 273 -8.48 9.14 1.31
C ALA A 273 -8.59 9.33 2.83
N ALA A 274 -8.61 8.23 3.58
CA ALA A 274 -8.59 8.28 5.04
C ALA A 274 -7.30 8.91 5.59
N GLN A 275 -6.15 8.56 5.02
CA GLN A 275 -4.86 9.18 5.36
C GLN A 275 -4.87 10.68 5.10
N PHE A 276 -5.38 11.10 3.94
CA PHE A 276 -5.48 12.51 3.56
C PHE A 276 -6.43 13.29 4.47
N ASN A 277 -7.67 12.80 4.64
CA ASN A 277 -8.71 13.49 5.39
C ASN A 277 -8.38 13.66 6.88
N ASN A 278 -7.52 12.80 7.42
CA ASN A 278 -7.13 12.81 8.83
C ASN A 278 -5.68 13.30 9.06
N ASN A 279 -5.00 13.77 8.00
CA ASN A 279 -3.61 14.25 8.07
C ASN A 279 -2.64 13.21 8.69
N LEU A 280 -2.77 11.93 8.29
CA LEU A 280 -2.01 10.81 8.86
C LEU A 280 -0.72 10.48 8.09
N PHE A 281 -0.23 11.36 7.21
CA PHE A 281 0.96 11.13 6.38
C PHE A 281 2.24 10.85 7.15
N SER A 282 2.35 11.33 8.37
CA SER A 282 3.53 11.09 9.22
C SER A 282 3.48 9.76 9.97
N SER A 283 2.30 9.15 10.09
CA SER A 283 2.07 7.95 10.90
C SER A 283 1.60 6.74 10.11
N TRP A 284 0.90 6.93 9.00
CA TRP A 284 0.43 5.84 8.14
C TRP A 284 1.38 5.62 6.96
N PHE A 285 1.78 4.36 6.73
CA PHE A 285 2.60 3.92 5.61
C PHE A 285 1.83 2.89 4.80
N LEU A 286 1.32 3.29 3.64
CA LEU A 286 0.44 2.47 2.82
C LEU A 286 1.23 1.69 1.77
N ILE A 287 0.93 0.41 1.60
CA ILE A 287 1.55 -0.50 0.63
C ILE A 287 0.41 -1.19 -0.14
N ASN A 288 0.29 -0.91 -1.44
CA ASN A 288 -0.67 -1.60 -2.29
C ASN A 288 -0.04 -2.90 -2.83
N ALA A 289 -0.16 -3.96 -2.07
CA ALA A 289 0.38 -5.28 -2.39
C ALA A 289 -0.41 -6.38 -1.69
N CYS A 290 -0.40 -7.59 -2.24
CA CYS A 290 -0.77 -8.79 -1.49
C CYS A 290 0.46 -9.39 -0.80
N VAL A 291 0.21 -10.23 0.21
CA VAL A 291 1.26 -10.97 0.91
C VAL A 291 1.13 -12.44 0.56
N SER A 292 2.21 -13.03 0.08
CA SER A 292 2.27 -14.44 -0.29
C SER A 292 3.66 -15.04 -0.04
N ASP A 293 3.88 -16.24 -0.52
CA ASP A 293 5.18 -16.93 -0.49
C ASP A 293 6.17 -16.41 -1.55
N LYS A 294 5.74 -15.54 -2.48
CA LYS A 294 6.52 -15.10 -3.66
C LYS A 294 6.57 -13.59 -3.81
N ILE A 295 7.68 -13.10 -4.36
CA ILE A 295 7.78 -11.74 -4.91
C ILE A 295 7.40 -11.78 -6.38
N GLY A 296 6.66 -10.79 -6.85
CA GLY A 296 6.27 -10.64 -8.25
C GLY A 296 4.90 -10.02 -8.42
N SER A 297 4.13 -10.53 -9.35
CA SER A 297 2.73 -10.19 -9.55
C SER A 297 1.82 -11.32 -9.09
N ALA A 298 0.66 -10.98 -8.60
CA ALA A 298 -0.42 -11.91 -8.31
C ALA A 298 -1.73 -11.38 -8.88
N THR A 299 -2.64 -12.28 -9.21
CA THR A 299 -4.00 -11.91 -9.60
C THR A 299 -4.88 -12.01 -8.38
N ILE A 300 -5.60 -10.94 -8.05
CA ILE A 300 -6.59 -10.94 -6.98
C ILE A 300 -7.99 -10.75 -7.58
N GLY A 301 -8.97 -11.34 -6.96
CA GLY A 301 -10.35 -11.17 -7.39
C GLY A 301 -11.33 -11.44 -6.26
N PRO A 302 -12.59 -10.97 -6.39
CA PRO A 302 -13.61 -11.22 -5.41
C PRO A 302 -13.89 -12.72 -5.34
N ILE A 303 -14.12 -13.24 -4.15
CA ILE A 303 -14.75 -14.55 -3.98
C ILE A 303 -16.15 -14.45 -4.60
N GLU A 304 -16.60 -15.49 -5.30
CA GLU A 304 -17.78 -15.46 -6.17
C GLU A 304 -18.95 -14.60 -5.66
N GLY A 305 -19.42 -13.68 -6.50
CA GLY A 305 -20.62 -12.88 -6.27
C GLY A 305 -20.44 -11.53 -5.61
N ILE A 306 -19.22 -11.15 -5.20
CA ILE A 306 -18.98 -9.83 -4.58
C ILE A 306 -18.36 -8.86 -5.57
N LYS A 307 -18.99 -7.73 -5.74
CA LYS A 307 -18.54 -6.61 -6.56
C LYS A 307 -17.95 -5.51 -5.64
N ASN A 308 -16.89 -4.85 -6.10
CA ASN A 308 -16.32 -3.62 -5.53
C ASN A 308 -15.51 -3.82 -4.23
N SER A 309 -15.47 -2.84 -3.33
CA SER A 309 -14.67 -2.76 -2.09
C SER A 309 -15.02 -3.83 -1.04
N SER A 310 -15.07 -5.09 -1.47
CA SER A 310 -15.34 -6.23 -0.60
C SER A 310 -14.14 -6.52 0.30
N SER A 311 -14.39 -6.92 1.55
CA SER A 311 -13.38 -7.51 2.42
C SER A 311 -12.87 -8.85 1.88
N ASN A 312 -13.68 -9.54 1.09
CA ASN A 312 -13.44 -10.90 0.62
C ASN A 312 -12.73 -10.90 -0.75
N THR A 313 -11.47 -10.55 -0.76
CA THR A 313 -10.61 -10.60 -1.95
C THR A 313 -9.49 -11.59 -1.71
N ASN A 314 -9.36 -12.63 -2.53
CA ASN A 314 -8.30 -13.61 -2.40
C ASN A 314 -7.38 -13.65 -3.65
N ILE A 315 -6.21 -14.24 -3.46
CA ILE A 315 -5.28 -14.50 -4.56
C ILE A 315 -5.83 -15.66 -5.40
N ARG A 316 -5.77 -15.51 -6.74
CA ARG A 316 -6.32 -16.43 -7.72
C ARG A 316 -5.23 -17.05 -8.58
N ASP A 317 -5.57 -18.17 -9.20
CA ASP A 317 -4.73 -18.73 -10.26
C ASP A 317 -4.64 -17.77 -11.45
N GLU A 318 -3.50 -17.78 -12.15
CA GLU A 318 -3.22 -16.91 -13.31
C GLU A 318 -4.25 -17.05 -14.46
N SER A 319 -5.01 -18.15 -14.47
CA SER A 319 -6.08 -18.40 -15.45
C SER A 319 -7.39 -17.69 -15.14
N GLN A 320 -7.54 -17.09 -13.95
CA GLN A 320 -8.78 -16.47 -13.50
C GLN A 320 -8.76 -14.95 -13.70
N THR A 321 -9.91 -14.38 -14.02
CA THR A 321 -10.07 -12.92 -14.16
C THR A 321 -9.94 -12.22 -12.81
N GLY A 322 -9.14 -11.15 -12.76
CA GLY A 322 -8.93 -10.36 -11.55
C GLY A 322 -8.03 -9.16 -11.79
N ALA A 323 -7.74 -8.43 -10.74
CA ALA A 323 -6.77 -7.34 -10.78
C ALA A 323 -5.35 -7.89 -10.58
N SER A 324 -4.42 -7.47 -11.42
CA SER A 324 -3.00 -7.76 -11.20
C SER A 324 -2.44 -6.81 -10.15
N VAL A 325 -1.80 -7.35 -9.13
CA VAL A 325 -1.22 -6.59 -8.01
C VAL A 325 0.20 -7.09 -7.71
N ILE A 326 0.97 -6.24 -7.03
CA ILE A 326 2.28 -6.63 -6.52
C ILE A 326 2.10 -7.68 -5.42
N SER A 327 2.93 -8.72 -5.45
CA SER A 327 3.04 -9.73 -4.40
C SER A 327 4.36 -9.58 -3.67
N LEU A 328 4.31 -9.54 -2.35
CA LEU A 328 5.46 -9.44 -1.45
C LEU A 328 5.43 -10.59 -0.44
N ARG A 329 6.60 -11.00 0.06
CA ARG A 329 6.68 -11.92 1.18
C ARG A 329 6.60 -11.16 2.50
N LEU A 330 6.15 -11.79 3.54
CA LEU A 330 6.07 -11.19 4.88
C LEU A 330 7.41 -10.59 5.33
N LYS A 331 8.52 -11.27 5.09
CA LYS A 331 9.88 -10.79 5.43
C LYS A 331 10.33 -9.55 4.64
N ASP A 332 9.75 -9.30 3.48
CA ASP A 332 10.10 -8.13 2.66
C ASP A 332 9.32 -6.88 3.12
N ILE A 333 8.23 -7.08 3.87
CA ILE A 333 7.44 -6.03 4.50
C ILE A 333 8.02 -5.68 5.88
N VAL A 334 8.43 -6.69 6.65
CA VAL A 334 9.04 -6.51 7.98
C VAL A 334 10.55 -6.33 7.84
N LEU A 335 10.99 -5.08 7.82
CA LEU A 335 12.42 -4.74 7.59
C LEU A 335 13.31 -4.92 8.82
N GLY A 336 12.78 -5.45 9.93
CA GLY A 336 13.51 -5.72 11.16
C GLY A 336 14.02 -4.49 11.93
N LYS A 337 13.56 -3.30 11.55
CA LYS A 337 13.87 -2.01 12.20
C LYS A 337 12.66 -1.42 12.93
N GLU A 338 11.49 -2.02 12.75
CA GLU A 338 10.27 -1.61 13.38
C GLU A 338 10.25 -2.00 14.85
N ASP A 339 9.79 -1.10 15.70
CA ASP A 339 9.54 -1.37 17.12
C ASP A 339 8.07 -1.82 17.27
N LEU A 340 7.75 -2.94 16.60
CA LEU A 340 6.40 -3.47 16.54
C LEU A 340 5.94 -3.99 17.91
N SER A 341 4.73 -3.62 18.30
CA SER A 341 4.03 -4.20 19.45
C SER A 341 2.88 -5.11 19.04
N LEU A 342 2.30 -4.87 17.87
CA LEU A 342 1.16 -5.63 17.36
C LEU A 342 1.22 -5.76 15.83
N VAL A 343 0.85 -6.95 15.35
CA VAL A 343 0.64 -7.26 13.94
C VAL A 343 -0.74 -7.87 13.78
N LYS A 344 -1.57 -7.38 12.83
CA LYS A 344 -2.77 -8.08 12.38
C LYS A 344 -2.52 -8.72 11.02
N ILE A 345 -3.06 -9.91 10.83
CA ILE A 345 -3.02 -10.64 9.57
C ILE A 345 -4.41 -11.17 9.27
N ASP A 346 -4.97 -10.75 8.13
CA ASP A 346 -6.30 -11.11 7.67
C ASP A 346 -6.31 -11.08 6.14
N ILE A 347 -6.01 -12.22 5.51
CA ILE A 347 -5.72 -12.31 4.06
C ILE A 347 -6.52 -13.38 3.33
N GLU A 348 -7.69 -13.71 3.88
CA GLU A 348 -8.75 -14.45 3.20
C GLU A 348 -8.28 -15.77 2.57
N GLY A 349 -7.61 -16.63 3.37
CA GLY A 349 -7.13 -17.95 2.98
C GLY A 349 -5.67 -18.02 2.55
N ALA A 350 -5.03 -16.89 2.28
CA ALA A 350 -3.60 -16.84 1.98
C ALA A 350 -2.71 -17.03 3.22
N GLU A 351 -3.29 -17.16 4.41
CA GLU A 351 -2.57 -17.46 5.65
C GLU A 351 -1.74 -18.73 5.51
N ALA A 352 -2.24 -19.73 4.73
CA ALA A 352 -1.54 -20.97 4.47
C ALA A 352 -0.17 -20.79 3.79
N TRP A 353 0.01 -19.71 3.02
CA TRP A 353 1.25 -19.45 2.30
C TRP A 353 2.30 -18.73 3.13
N ILE A 354 1.87 -18.06 4.20
CA ILE A 354 2.77 -17.26 5.04
C ILE A 354 2.95 -17.84 6.45
N ILE A 355 2.25 -18.94 6.77
CA ILE A 355 2.25 -19.48 8.12
C ILE A 355 3.67 -19.83 8.59
N GLU A 356 4.53 -20.33 7.71
CA GLU A 356 5.92 -20.69 8.02
C GLU A 356 6.78 -19.43 8.29
N ASP A 357 6.46 -18.30 7.69
CA ASP A 357 7.17 -17.04 7.85
C ASP A 357 6.88 -16.35 9.20
N LEU A 358 5.86 -16.76 9.96
CA LEU A 358 5.54 -16.17 11.27
C LEU A 358 6.68 -16.26 12.27
N GLY A 359 7.63 -17.20 12.05
CA GLY A 359 8.84 -17.34 12.83
C GLY A 359 9.69 -16.06 12.92
N ILE A 360 9.58 -15.13 11.96
CA ILE A 360 10.31 -13.83 12.00
C ILE A 360 9.94 -12.99 13.23
N PHE A 361 8.74 -13.20 13.79
CA PHE A 361 8.28 -12.48 14.99
C PHE A 361 8.65 -13.18 16.30
N SER A 362 9.21 -14.39 16.29
CA SER A 362 9.48 -15.19 17.49
C SER A 362 10.39 -14.50 18.52
N ASN A 363 11.32 -13.69 18.02
CA ASN A 363 12.26 -12.91 18.84
C ASN A 363 11.84 -11.45 19.00
N SER A 364 10.69 -11.06 18.45
CA SER A 364 10.14 -9.71 18.59
C SER A 364 9.34 -9.58 19.89
N LYS A 365 8.88 -8.37 20.17
CA LYS A 365 7.90 -8.10 21.24
C LYS A 365 6.48 -8.01 20.70
N ALA A 366 6.29 -8.17 19.40
CA ALA A 366 5.00 -8.00 18.76
C ALA A 366 4.07 -9.18 19.02
N ALA A 367 2.88 -8.92 19.56
CA ALA A 367 1.77 -9.83 19.50
C ALA A 367 1.24 -9.92 18.07
N ILE A 368 0.71 -11.07 17.65
CA ILE A 368 0.09 -11.25 16.35
C ILE A 368 -1.40 -11.56 16.57
N TRP A 369 -2.29 -10.85 15.88
CA TRP A 369 -3.70 -11.18 15.77
C TRP A 369 -3.96 -11.75 14.39
N LEU A 370 -4.26 -13.04 14.31
CA LEU A 370 -4.36 -13.80 13.09
C LEU A 370 -5.80 -14.24 12.86
N SER A 371 -6.42 -13.73 11.80
CA SER A 371 -7.71 -14.21 11.31
C SER A 371 -7.48 -15.49 10.49
N LEU A 372 -8.23 -16.54 10.78
CA LEU A 372 -8.11 -17.84 10.14
C LEU A 372 -9.34 -18.14 9.29
N HIS A 373 -9.10 -18.54 8.04
CA HIS A 373 -10.14 -18.82 7.05
C HIS A 373 -10.08 -20.31 6.58
N PRO A 374 -10.29 -21.30 7.47
CA PRO A 374 -10.17 -22.71 7.10
C PRO A 374 -10.97 -23.12 5.85
N PRO A 375 -12.18 -22.56 5.58
CA PRO A 375 -12.92 -22.90 4.36
C PRO A 375 -12.22 -22.52 3.07
N LEU A 376 -11.25 -21.61 3.12
CA LEU A 376 -10.47 -21.09 1.98
C LEU A 376 -9.08 -21.73 1.89
N ILE A 377 -8.72 -22.63 2.83
CA ILE A 377 -7.44 -23.34 2.87
C ILE A 377 -7.61 -24.73 2.26
N ASP A 378 -6.83 -25.05 1.24
CA ASP A 378 -6.94 -26.32 0.51
C ASP A 378 -6.57 -27.53 1.37
N ASP A 379 -5.50 -27.43 2.14
CA ASP A 379 -4.98 -28.50 3.03
C ASP A 379 -4.93 -28.01 4.48
N CYS A 380 -6.08 -28.10 5.14
CA CYS A 380 -6.22 -27.71 6.55
C CYS A 380 -5.34 -28.53 7.50
N GLN A 381 -5.03 -29.80 7.18
CA GLN A 381 -4.16 -30.62 8.04
C GLN A 381 -2.71 -30.10 7.97
N LYS A 382 -2.20 -29.91 6.76
CA LYS A 382 -0.86 -29.34 6.56
C LYS A 382 -0.74 -27.95 7.20
N PHE A 383 -1.76 -27.13 7.02
CA PHE A 383 -1.82 -25.80 7.65
C PHE A 383 -1.77 -25.89 9.18
N LEU A 384 -2.58 -26.77 9.78
CA LEU A 384 -2.58 -27.01 11.24
C LEU A 384 -1.21 -27.46 11.74
N ASP A 385 -0.57 -28.41 11.03
CA ASP A 385 0.75 -28.93 11.42
C ASP A 385 1.80 -27.80 11.37
N SER A 386 1.78 -26.96 10.32
CA SER A 386 2.66 -25.79 10.21
C SER A 386 2.38 -24.73 11.29
N LEU A 387 1.10 -24.49 11.62
CA LEU A 387 0.73 -23.57 12.70
C LEU A 387 1.22 -24.10 14.06
N LEU A 388 1.00 -25.37 14.36
CA LEU A 388 1.41 -25.98 15.63
C LEU A 388 2.94 -26.06 15.78
N ALA A 389 3.71 -26.09 14.70
CA ALA A 389 5.16 -26.02 14.73
C ALA A 389 5.67 -24.71 15.39
N HIS A 390 4.87 -23.66 15.44
CA HIS A 390 5.19 -22.41 16.13
C HIS A 390 4.97 -22.44 17.65
N ARG A 391 4.42 -23.54 18.21
CA ARG A 391 4.16 -23.67 19.66
C ARG A 391 5.40 -23.48 20.54
N ASP A 392 6.57 -23.80 20.04
CA ASP A 392 7.80 -23.61 20.81
C ASP A 392 8.16 -22.14 21.00
N SER A 393 7.74 -21.30 20.05
CA SER A 393 8.06 -19.87 20.01
C SER A 393 6.91 -18.99 20.50
N PHE A 394 5.65 -19.43 20.41
CA PHE A 394 4.48 -18.63 20.72
C PHE A 394 3.51 -19.31 21.68
N HIS A 395 2.85 -18.52 22.52
CA HIS A 395 1.60 -18.88 23.18
C HIS A 395 0.45 -18.59 22.20
N PHE A 396 -0.42 -19.54 21.97
CA PHE A 396 -1.64 -19.33 21.20
C PHE A 396 -2.77 -19.00 22.17
N VAL A 397 -3.42 -17.87 21.97
CA VAL A 397 -4.32 -17.29 22.95
C VAL A 397 -5.61 -16.75 22.31
N ASP A 398 -6.64 -16.59 23.12
CA ASP A 398 -7.86 -15.86 22.77
C ASP A 398 -7.67 -14.32 22.93
N GLU A 399 -8.73 -13.55 22.75
CA GLU A 399 -8.74 -12.09 22.88
C GLU A 399 -8.46 -11.60 24.33
N GLU A 400 -8.52 -12.51 25.30
CA GLU A 400 -8.18 -12.24 26.69
C GLU A 400 -6.76 -12.67 27.07
N ASN A 401 -5.96 -13.08 26.10
CA ASN A 401 -4.62 -13.68 26.26
C ASN A 401 -4.64 -15.02 27.04
N LYS A 402 -5.76 -15.71 27.09
CA LYS A 402 -5.86 -17.05 27.67
C LYS A 402 -5.40 -18.11 26.66
N ILE A 403 -4.59 -19.05 27.13
CA ILE A 403 -4.06 -20.13 26.28
C ILE A 403 -5.17 -20.96 25.63
N ILE A 404 -5.13 -21.09 24.32
CA ILE A 404 -6.00 -21.97 23.55
C ILE A 404 -5.34 -23.36 23.46
N PRO A 405 -6.01 -24.44 23.92
CA PRO A 405 -5.50 -25.80 23.76
C PRO A 405 -5.42 -26.25 22.31
N ASP A 406 -4.44 -27.09 21.96
CA ASP A 406 -4.26 -27.62 20.59
C ASP A 406 -5.48 -28.38 20.10
N SER A 407 -6.16 -29.07 20.99
CA SER A 407 -7.42 -29.79 20.67
C SER A 407 -8.53 -28.84 20.19
N VAL A 408 -8.59 -27.63 20.73
CA VAL A 408 -9.56 -26.62 20.32
C VAL A 408 -9.20 -26.06 18.95
N LEU A 409 -7.93 -25.77 18.70
CA LEU A 409 -7.45 -25.31 17.38
C LEU A 409 -7.70 -26.39 16.32
N SER A 410 -7.31 -27.63 16.61
CA SER A 410 -7.53 -28.76 15.69
C SER A 410 -9.01 -28.95 15.36
N ALA A 411 -9.87 -28.88 16.35
CA ALA A 411 -11.32 -29.02 16.12
C ALA A 411 -11.88 -27.89 15.23
N ARG A 412 -11.40 -26.65 15.39
CA ARG A 412 -11.86 -25.52 14.58
C ARG A 412 -11.31 -25.54 13.16
N ILE A 413 -10.01 -25.85 12.97
CA ILE A 413 -9.35 -25.85 11.67
C ILE A 413 -9.78 -27.04 10.82
N LEU A 414 -9.91 -28.23 11.42
CA LEU A 414 -10.23 -29.46 10.72
C LEU A 414 -11.74 -29.73 10.56
N THR A 415 -12.59 -28.84 11.04
CA THR A 415 -14.04 -28.96 10.83
C THR A 415 -14.35 -28.89 9.34
N THR A 416 -14.76 -30.02 8.77
CA THR A 416 -14.87 -30.27 7.33
C THR A 416 -16.14 -29.72 6.68
N GLU A 417 -17.00 -29.03 7.40
CA GLU A 417 -18.13 -28.34 6.78
C GLU A 417 -17.62 -27.18 5.93
N LYS A 418 -17.24 -27.49 4.68
CA LYS A 418 -17.09 -26.49 3.63
C LYS A 418 -18.45 -25.84 3.42
N ARG A 419 -18.73 -24.81 4.19
CA ARG A 419 -19.89 -23.97 3.93
C ARG A 419 -19.58 -23.10 2.73
N PRO A 420 -20.54 -22.95 1.80
CA PRO A 420 -20.40 -21.95 0.76
C PRO A 420 -20.01 -20.63 1.41
N PRO A 421 -19.11 -19.86 0.82
CA PRO A 421 -18.62 -18.60 1.38
C PRO A 421 -19.72 -17.59 1.77
N TRP A 422 -20.97 -17.86 1.44
CA TRP A 422 -22.11 -16.93 1.56
C TRP A 422 -23.32 -17.51 2.29
N GLY A 423 -23.18 -18.63 2.93
CA GLY A 423 -24.20 -19.11 3.86
C GLY A 423 -24.17 -18.24 5.12
N THR A 424 -25.32 -17.82 5.59
CA THR A 424 -25.62 -16.85 6.65
C THR A 424 -24.94 -17.04 8.02
N LYS A 425 -23.90 -17.86 8.13
CA LYS A 425 -23.08 -18.02 9.34
C LYS A 425 -21.63 -18.26 8.95
N TRP A 426 -20.80 -17.32 9.22
CA TRP A 426 -19.34 -17.35 9.21
C TRP A 426 -18.76 -18.35 10.24
N GLY A 427 -19.41 -19.48 10.45
CA GLY A 427 -19.25 -20.37 11.60
C GLY A 427 -17.90 -21.08 11.75
N ASN A 428 -16.96 -20.90 10.80
CA ASN A 428 -15.62 -21.48 10.86
C ASN A 428 -14.50 -20.46 10.66
N LEU A 429 -14.83 -19.16 10.60
CA LEU A 429 -13.86 -18.08 10.69
C LEU A 429 -13.62 -17.80 12.16
N PHE A 430 -12.37 -17.64 12.55
CA PHE A 430 -12.03 -17.28 13.92
C PHE A 430 -10.63 -16.65 13.98
N GLU A 431 -10.42 -15.84 14.98
CA GLU A 431 -9.15 -15.23 15.26
C GLU A 431 -8.42 -15.93 16.39
N ILE A 432 -7.10 -15.87 16.34
CA ILE A 432 -6.22 -16.30 17.42
C ILE A 432 -5.11 -15.28 17.64
N GLY A 433 -4.70 -15.10 18.89
CA GLY A 433 -3.50 -14.39 19.24
C GLY A 433 -2.28 -15.29 19.29
N LEU A 434 -1.14 -14.83 18.76
CA LEU A 434 0.17 -15.43 18.96
C LEU A 434 1.03 -14.47 19.78
N LEU A 435 1.39 -14.88 20.99
CA LEU A 435 2.25 -14.08 21.89
C LEU A 435 3.64 -14.70 21.92
N PRO A 436 4.70 -13.99 21.47
CA PRO A 436 6.05 -14.50 21.52
C PRO A 436 6.47 -14.86 22.96
N LYS A 437 6.91 -16.09 23.21
CA LYS A 437 7.37 -16.54 24.53
C LYS A 437 8.60 -15.77 25.03
N SER A 438 9.34 -15.13 24.13
CA SER A 438 10.42 -14.20 24.47
C SER A 438 9.93 -12.96 25.23
N ALA A 439 8.73 -12.48 24.93
CA ALA A 439 8.16 -11.24 25.44
C ALA A 439 6.96 -11.41 26.39
N PHE A 440 6.34 -12.58 26.43
CA PHE A 440 5.15 -12.86 27.25
C PHE A 440 5.38 -14.06 28.18
N ASP A 441 4.75 -14.05 29.33
CA ASP A 441 4.75 -15.19 30.29
C ASP A 441 3.65 -16.22 29.95
N ASN A 442 3.60 -17.32 30.72
CA ASN A 442 2.61 -18.36 30.54
C ASN A 442 1.16 -17.92 30.85
N ASN A 443 0.97 -16.75 31.44
CA ASN A 443 -0.33 -16.18 31.75
C ASN A 443 -0.74 -15.11 30.70
N GLY A 444 0.04 -14.95 29.61
CA GLY A 444 -0.20 -13.96 28.58
C GLY A 444 0.12 -12.52 28.98
N ASN A 445 0.87 -12.31 30.08
CA ASN A 445 1.31 -10.99 30.47
C ASN A 445 2.66 -10.66 29.83
N ARG A 446 2.85 -9.39 29.44
CA ARG A 446 4.16 -8.93 28.97
C ARG A 446 5.21 -9.01 30.07
N LYS A 447 6.36 -9.55 29.73
CA LYS A 447 7.54 -9.55 30.61
C LYS A 447 8.10 -8.13 30.69
N THR A 448 8.36 -7.69 31.89
CA THR A 448 8.97 -6.37 32.18
C THR A 448 10.43 -6.32 31.73
#